data_8f59ce138971f19e67535cfaf2f56164
#
_entry.id   8f59ce138971f19e67535cfaf2f56164
#
_cell.length_a   1.000
_cell.length_b   1.000
_cell.length_c   1.000
_cell.angle_alpha   90.00
_cell.angle_beta   90.00
_cell.angle_gamma   90.00
#
_symmetry.space_group_name_H-M   'P 1'
#
loop_
_entity.id
_entity.type
_entity.pdbx_description
1 polymer ?
#
loop_
_entity_poly.entity_id
_entity_poly.type
_entity_poly.pdbx_seq_one_letter_code
_entity_poly.pdbx_strand_id
1 'polypeptide(L)'
;MPESMTSEQIILQEMHNTGTTWTRNDFMEKHGYLVIRNLWNPEELYHPVPMRRGQFNYHSKDLEDYDYEPVEKQVEGSVARYWHPQYRSIHSGIRMKVEKELGRKLYNTYYYDRYYFPGQELERHADRDACEISVTVHVGTNLDDDWPIWIKTPDEYSPRNKKTTISTGDDHSVILKPGDGMVYKGCERPHWRNPMPGEGRDTYYHQIFFHYVLQDGRRAHYAWDRSQ
;
A
#
# COMPACT_ATOMS: atom_id res chain seq x y z
N MET A 1 -21.27 8.99 1.57
CA MET A 1 -20.21 9.11 2.60
C MET A 1 -19.44 10.38 2.28
N PRO A 2 -18.91 11.14 3.26
CA PRO A 2 -18.10 12.29 2.91
C PRO A 2 -16.90 11.82 2.08
N GLU A 3 -16.57 12.55 1.02
CA GLU A 3 -15.37 12.30 0.23
C GLU A 3 -14.14 12.28 1.13
N SER A 4 -13.29 11.27 0.99
CA SER A 4 -12.06 11.20 1.76
C SER A 4 -11.09 12.29 1.29
N MET A 5 -10.61 13.07 2.23
CA MET A 5 -9.62 14.11 1.94
C MET A 5 -8.28 13.49 1.57
N THR A 6 -7.57 14.08 0.62
CA THR A 6 -6.17 13.73 0.33
C THR A 6 -5.26 14.23 1.44
N SER A 7 -4.03 13.69 1.52
CA SER A 7 -3.03 14.20 2.46
C SER A 7 -2.79 15.70 2.28
N GLU A 8 -2.76 16.18 1.02
CA GLU A 8 -2.63 17.62 0.73
C GLU A 8 -3.79 18.44 1.29
N GLN A 9 -5.02 17.96 1.12
CA GLN A 9 -6.21 18.65 1.62
C GLN A 9 -6.21 18.70 3.15
N ILE A 10 -5.82 17.62 3.83
CA ILE A 10 -5.70 17.57 5.29
C ILE A 10 -4.61 18.53 5.76
N ILE A 11 -3.44 18.52 5.11
CA ILE A 11 -2.35 19.46 5.42
C ILE A 11 -2.84 20.90 5.30
N LEU A 12 -3.48 21.26 4.20
CA LEU A 12 -3.98 22.61 3.95
C LEU A 12 -5.02 23.02 4.99
N GLN A 13 -5.92 22.10 5.35
CA GLN A 13 -6.93 22.38 6.37
C GLN A 13 -6.32 22.56 7.77
N GLU A 14 -5.36 21.74 8.15
CA GLU A 14 -4.64 21.89 9.41
C GLU A 14 -3.82 23.19 9.45
N MET A 15 -3.14 23.54 8.36
CA MET A 15 -2.44 24.84 8.24
C MET A 15 -3.41 26.00 8.43
N HIS A 16 -4.57 25.95 7.81
CA HIS A 16 -5.60 26.97 7.94
C HIS A 16 -6.09 27.06 9.40
N ASN A 17 -6.36 25.93 10.03
CA ASN A 17 -6.92 25.87 11.39
C ASN A 17 -5.92 26.29 12.47
N THR A 18 -4.64 26.01 12.28
CA THR A 18 -3.59 26.21 13.28
C THR A 18 -2.68 27.40 12.99
N GLY A 19 -2.75 27.96 11.79
CA GLY A 19 -1.81 28.99 11.33
C GLY A 19 -0.36 28.48 11.19
N THR A 20 -0.17 27.16 11.17
CA THR A 20 1.14 26.51 11.13
C THR A 20 1.47 26.05 9.71
N THR A 21 2.71 26.21 9.27
CA THR A 21 3.18 25.66 8.00
C THR A 21 3.69 24.24 8.22
N TRP A 22 3.04 23.25 7.58
CA TRP A 22 3.43 21.85 7.63
C TRP A 22 4.19 21.46 6.37
N THR A 23 5.26 20.73 6.52
CA THR A 23 5.89 20.01 5.41
C THR A 23 5.21 18.65 5.22
N ARG A 24 5.43 18.02 4.05
CA ARG A 24 4.93 16.64 3.83
C ARG A 24 5.55 15.66 4.82
N ASN A 25 6.81 15.89 5.22
CA ASN A 25 7.46 15.08 6.23
C ASN A 25 6.81 15.24 7.61
N ASP A 26 6.48 16.46 8.02
CA ASP A 26 5.78 16.71 9.30
C ASP A 26 4.43 15.99 9.30
N PHE A 27 3.70 16.03 8.20
CA PHE A 27 2.44 15.31 8.06
C PHE A 27 2.64 13.79 8.17
N MET A 28 3.64 13.23 7.50
CA MET A 28 3.97 11.81 7.59
C MET A 28 4.37 11.41 9.01
N GLU A 29 5.13 12.25 9.71
CA GLU A 29 5.52 11.98 11.10
C GLU A 29 4.30 11.99 12.04
N LYS A 30 3.38 12.91 11.84
CA LYS A 30 2.16 13.01 12.65
C LYS A 30 1.14 11.93 12.30
N HIS A 31 0.73 11.85 11.04
CA HIS A 31 -0.36 11.00 10.61
C HIS A 31 0.07 9.61 10.17
N GLY A 32 1.36 9.41 9.87
CA GLY A 32 1.92 8.12 9.48
C GLY A 32 1.54 7.67 8.08
N TYR A 33 1.05 8.57 7.22
CA TYR A 33 0.83 8.32 5.81
C TYR A 33 0.96 9.59 4.95
N LEU A 34 1.16 9.40 3.66
CA LEU A 34 1.13 10.45 2.62
C LEU A 34 0.47 9.90 1.37
N VAL A 35 -0.29 10.72 0.66
CA VAL A 35 -0.73 10.42 -0.71
C VAL A 35 0.17 11.16 -1.68
N ILE A 36 0.76 10.41 -2.62
CA ILE A 36 1.58 10.97 -3.69
C ILE A 36 0.82 10.75 -5.00
N ARG A 37 0.33 11.83 -5.58
CA ARG A 37 -0.35 11.79 -6.87
C ARG A 37 0.65 11.58 -7.99
N ASN A 38 0.28 10.77 -8.99
CA ASN A 38 1.14 10.42 -10.12
C ASN A 38 2.52 9.91 -9.66
N LEU A 39 2.54 9.10 -8.60
CA LEU A 39 3.76 8.49 -8.09
C LEU A 39 4.45 7.66 -9.18
N TRP A 40 3.65 7.04 -10.02
CA TRP A 40 4.11 6.20 -11.10
C TRP A 40 3.15 6.24 -12.30
N ASN A 41 3.69 6.02 -13.52
CA ASN A 41 2.88 5.89 -14.72
C ASN A 41 2.45 4.43 -14.92
N PRO A 42 1.16 4.08 -14.78
CA PRO A 42 0.70 2.71 -14.98
C PRO A 42 0.94 2.17 -16.38
N GLU A 43 1.06 3.05 -17.39
CA GLU A 43 1.32 2.65 -18.77
C GLU A 43 2.74 2.10 -18.98
N GLU A 44 3.67 2.36 -18.05
CA GLU A 44 5.00 1.76 -18.06
C GLU A 44 4.99 0.27 -17.67
N LEU A 45 3.85 -0.21 -17.15
CA LEU A 45 3.67 -1.63 -16.88
C LEU A 45 3.19 -2.38 -18.10
N TYR A 46 3.80 -3.51 -18.35
CA TYR A 46 3.14 -4.57 -19.09
C TYR A 46 1.93 -5.01 -18.27
N HIS A 47 0.73 -4.64 -18.70
CA HIS A 47 -0.50 -5.14 -18.10
C HIS A 47 -0.75 -6.57 -18.60
N PRO A 48 -0.48 -7.60 -17.82
CA PRO A 48 -1.07 -8.88 -18.11
C PRO A 48 -2.59 -8.68 -18.07
N VAL A 49 -3.29 -9.31 -19.00
CA VAL A 49 -4.76 -9.32 -19.00
C VAL A 49 -5.24 -9.61 -17.59
N PRO A 50 -6.17 -8.82 -17.02
CA PRO A 50 -6.69 -9.06 -15.68
C PRO A 50 -7.14 -10.51 -15.56
N MET A 51 -6.62 -11.23 -14.59
CA MET A 51 -7.04 -12.60 -14.39
C MET A 51 -8.43 -12.60 -13.77
N ARG A 52 -9.32 -13.36 -14.38
CA ARG A 52 -10.65 -13.56 -13.82
C ARG A 52 -10.53 -14.39 -12.55
N ARG A 53 -11.39 -14.10 -11.57
CA ARG A 53 -11.52 -14.92 -10.37
C ARG A 53 -11.68 -16.40 -10.76
N GLY A 54 -10.82 -17.27 -10.25
CA GLY A 54 -10.80 -18.69 -10.56
C GLY A 54 -10.22 -19.08 -11.92
N GLN A 55 -9.68 -18.13 -12.68
CA GLN A 55 -8.97 -18.38 -13.95
C GLN A 55 -7.46 -18.21 -13.80
N PHE A 56 -6.94 -18.45 -12.65
CA PHE A 56 -5.50 -18.41 -12.45
C PHE A 56 -4.84 -19.52 -13.27
N ASN A 57 -4.13 -19.14 -14.31
CA ASN A 57 -3.40 -20.11 -15.12
C ASN A 57 -2.00 -20.28 -14.52
N TYR A 58 -1.86 -21.25 -13.64
CA TYR A 58 -0.61 -21.60 -12.97
C TYR A 58 0.47 -22.13 -13.91
N HIS A 59 0.14 -22.31 -15.18
CA HIS A 59 0.99 -22.92 -16.16
C HIS A 59 1.68 -21.94 -17.10
N SER A 60 1.57 -20.63 -16.84
CA SER A 60 2.43 -19.71 -17.57
C SER A 60 3.86 -19.93 -17.08
N LYS A 61 4.77 -20.22 -18.00
CA LYS A 61 6.21 -20.39 -17.70
C LYS A 61 6.81 -19.19 -16.96
N ASP A 62 6.16 -18.04 -17.08
CA ASP A 62 6.54 -16.81 -16.40
C ASP A 62 6.23 -16.82 -14.90
N LEU A 63 5.49 -17.80 -14.40
CA LEU A 63 5.12 -17.96 -13.00
C LEU A 63 5.88 -19.11 -12.31
N GLU A 64 6.53 -20.01 -13.06
CA GLU A 64 7.27 -21.14 -12.50
C GLU A 64 8.49 -20.69 -11.68
N ASP A 65 9.00 -19.49 -11.94
CA ASP A 65 10.17 -18.92 -11.25
C ASP A 65 9.81 -18.02 -10.06
N TYR A 66 8.53 -17.90 -9.71
CA TYR A 66 8.08 -17.00 -8.63
C TYR A 66 7.41 -17.76 -7.51
N ASP A 67 7.72 -17.38 -6.26
CA ASP A 67 7.00 -17.81 -5.06
C ASP A 67 5.52 -17.43 -5.19
N TYR A 68 4.77 -18.34 -5.74
CA TYR A 68 3.35 -18.23 -5.92
C TYR A 68 2.65 -18.99 -4.79
N GLU A 69 1.89 -18.24 -3.97
CA GLU A 69 0.96 -18.89 -3.03
C GLU A 69 -0.38 -19.15 -3.72
N PRO A 70 -0.72 -20.42 -4.02
CA PRO A 70 -1.95 -20.76 -4.73
C PRO A 70 -3.21 -20.42 -3.94
N VAL A 71 -3.06 -20.15 -2.63
CA VAL A 71 -4.14 -19.74 -1.75
C VAL A 71 -3.71 -18.48 -1.05
N GLU A 72 -4.25 -17.34 -1.46
CA GLU A 72 -4.04 -16.08 -0.78
C GLU A 72 -4.72 -16.13 0.60
N LYS A 73 -3.90 -16.13 1.65
CA LYS A 73 -4.39 -16.27 3.03
C LYS A 73 -4.99 -14.99 3.61
N GLN A 74 -4.54 -13.85 3.12
CA GLN A 74 -4.97 -12.56 3.65
C GLN A 74 -6.30 -12.10 3.05
N VAL A 75 -6.51 -12.42 1.75
CA VAL A 75 -7.74 -12.09 1.02
C VAL A 75 -8.15 -13.31 0.21
N GLU A 76 -9.01 -14.12 0.76
CA GLU A 76 -9.43 -15.38 0.12
C GLU A 76 -9.99 -15.15 -1.29
N GLY A 77 -9.46 -15.93 -2.23
CA GLY A 77 -9.88 -15.90 -3.63
C GLY A 77 -9.37 -14.68 -4.42
N SER A 78 -8.55 -13.81 -3.84
CA SER A 78 -7.79 -12.82 -4.59
C SER A 78 -6.61 -13.47 -5.31
N VAL A 79 -5.98 -12.73 -6.21
CA VAL A 79 -4.79 -13.19 -6.93
C VAL A 79 -3.62 -12.32 -6.55
N ALA A 80 -2.63 -12.89 -5.85
CA ALA A 80 -1.39 -12.20 -5.48
C ALA A 80 -0.19 -12.84 -6.20
N ARG A 81 0.78 -12.00 -6.61
CA ARG A 81 2.01 -12.43 -7.26
C ARG A 81 3.20 -11.76 -6.57
N TYR A 82 4.01 -12.58 -5.93
CA TYR A 82 5.22 -12.11 -5.25
C TYR A 82 6.41 -12.07 -6.21
N TRP A 83 7.24 -11.05 -6.06
CA TRP A 83 8.54 -10.91 -6.76
C TRP A 83 8.44 -10.86 -8.29
N HIS A 84 7.31 -10.42 -8.85
CA HIS A 84 7.17 -10.31 -10.31
C HIS A 84 8.30 -9.45 -10.90
N PRO A 85 9.08 -9.93 -11.89
CA PRO A 85 10.33 -9.29 -12.34
C PRO A 85 10.15 -7.86 -12.84
N GLN A 86 9.03 -7.58 -13.49
CA GLN A 86 8.72 -6.24 -14.00
C GLN A 86 8.74 -5.17 -12.92
N TYR A 87 8.43 -5.55 -11.67
CA TYR A 87 8.36 -4.60 -10.57
C TYR A 87 9.69 -4.35 -9.87
N ARG A 88 10.75 -5.08 -10.22
CA ARG A 88 12.07 -4.94 -9.56
C ARG A 88 12.67 -3.54 -9.75
N SER A 89 12.69 -3.03 -11.00
CA SER A 89 13.17 -1.68 -11.30
C SER A 89 12.26 -0.61 -10.73
N ILE A 90 10.94 -0.85 -10.80
CA ILE A 90 9.92 0.04 -10.27
C ILE A 90 10.05 0.17 -8.76
N HIS A 91 10.26 -0.93 -8.04
CA HIS A 91 10.50 -0.95 -6.59
C HIS A 91 11.62 0.03 -6.20
N SER A 92 12.75 -0.01 -6.91
CA SER A 92 13.86 0.92 -6.67
C SER A 92 13.55 2.35 -7.10
N GLY A 93 12.82 2.55 -8.18
CA GLY A 93 12.37 3.87 -8.64
C GLY A 93 11.40 4.53 -7.66
N ILE A 94 10.43 3.79 -7.17
CA ILE A 94 9.48 4.24 -6.13
C ILE A 94 10.24 4.59 -4.84
N ARG A 95 11.20 3.74 -4.41
CA ARG A 95 12.03 4.03 -3.25
C ARG A 95 12.67 5.43 -3.33
N MET A 96 13.30 5.77 -4.47
CA MET A 96 13.97 7.06 -4.62
C MET A 96 13.00 8.24 -4.51
N LYS A 97 11.78 8.10 -5.03
CA LYS A 97 10.73 9.11 -4.90
C LYS A 97 10.28 9.25 -3.44
N VAL A 98 10.04 8.12 -2.76
CA VAL A 98 9.64 8.10 -1.34
C VAL A 98 10.74 8.65 -0.43
N GLU A 99 12.00 8.30 -0.66
CA GLU A 99 13.16 8.88 0.06
C GLU A 99 13.19 10.40 -0.03
N LYS A 100 12.86 10.95 -1.21
CA LYS A 100 12.80 12.40 -1.41
C LYS A 100 11.67 13.04 -0.60
N GLU A 101 10.50 12.41 -0.55
CA GLU A 101 9.35 12.91 0.21
C GLU A 101 9.58 12.84 1.73
N LEU A 102 10.20 11.76 2.20
CA LEU A 102 10.45 11.53 3.62
C LEU A 102 11.73 12.20 4.14
N GLY A 103 12.64 12.62 3.26
CA GLY A 103 13.97 13.07 3.67
C GLY A 103 14.82 11.97 4.35
N ARG A 104 14.47 10.70 4.19
CA ARG A 104 15.08 9.55 4.85
C ARG A 104 15.49 8.49 3.83
N LYS A 105 16.56 7.76 4.13
CA LYS A 105 17.06 6.67 3.29
C LYS A 105 16.39 5.35 3.63
N LEU A 106 16.08 4.55 2.60
CA LEU A 106 15.35 3.30 2.69
C LEU A 106 16.15 2.14 2.10
N TYR A 107 15.98 0.94 2.67
CA TYR A 107 16.31 -0.32 2.02
C TYR A 107 15.05 -0.97 1.47
N ASN A 108 15.15 -1.55 0.27
CA ASN A 108 14.11 -2.41 -0.26
C ASN A 108 13.96 -3.64 0.65
N THR A 109 12.73 -4.09 0.85
CA THR A 109 12.45 -5.42 1.42
C THR A 109 11.87 -6.31 0.34
N TYR A 110 10.55 -6.30 0.13
CA TYR A 110 9.91 -7.10 -0.90
C TYR A 110 8.76 -6.34 -1.56
N TYR A 111 8.17 -6.94 -2.57
CA TYR A 111 7.02 -6.41 -3.27
C TYR A 111 6.14 -7.53 -3.81
N TYR A 112 4.88 -7.23 -4.01
CA TYR A 112 3.92 -8.09 -4.68
C TYR A 112 2.79 -7.24 -5.25
N ASP A 113 1.99 -7.81 -6.16
CA ASP A 113 0.75 -7.22 -6.61
C ASP A 113 -0.44 -8.09 -6.22
N ARG A 114 -1.62 -7.48 -6.26
CA ARG A 114 -2.86 -8.18 -5.99
C ARG A 114 -3.98 -7.67 -6.87
N TYR A 115 -4.76 -8.62 -7.38
CA TYR A 115 -6.05 -8.36 -7.99
C TYR A 115 -7.14 -8.71 -6.98
N TYR A 116 -7.97 -7.73 -6.69
CA TYR A 116 -9.18 -7.91 -5.90
C TYR A 116 -10.38 -8.03 -6.81
N PHE A 117 -11.40 -8.72 -6.34
CA PHE A 117 -12.66 -8.95 -7.04
C PHE A 117 -13.86 -8.59 -6.14
N PRO A 118 -15.06 -8.35 -6.70
CA PRO A 118 -16.23 -7.95 -5.92
C PRO A 118 -16.48 -8.83 -4.70
N GLY A 119 -16.80 -8.19 -3.58
CA GLY A 119 -17.04 -8.82 -2.29
C GLY A 119 -15.79 -9.16 -1.48
N GLN A 120 -14.60 -9.05 -2.05
CA GLN A 120 -13.35 -9.26 -1.31
C GLN A 120 -13.01 -8.03 -0.48
N GLU A 121 -12.45 -8.26 0.69
CA GLU A 121 -12.01 -7.23 1.62
C GLU A 121 -10.57 -7.49 2.07
N LEU A 122 -9.91 -6.44 2.49
CA LEU A 122 -8.66 -6.54 3.22
C LEU A 122 -8.98 -6.28 4.69
N GLU A 123 -8.96 -7.32 5.51
CA GLU A 123 -9.21 -7.20 6.93
C GLU A 123 -8.29 -6.18 7.59
N ARG A 124 -8.79 -5.55 8.64
CA ARG A 124 -8.03 -4.57 9.41
C ARG A 124 -6.82 -5.22 10.08
N HIS A 125 -5.64 -4.78 9.70
CA HIS A 125 -4.37 -5.31 10.21
C HIS A 125 -3.29 -4.21 10.25
N ALA A 126 -2.20 -4.52 10.90
CA ALA A 126 -0.93 -3.82 10.76
C ALA A 126 0.11 -4.81 10.21
N ASP A 127 0.96 -4.33 9.36
CA ASP A 127 1.97 -5.12 8.67
C ASP A 127 3.03 -5.74 9.61
N ARG A 128 3.78 -6.69 9.08
CA ARG A 128 4.98 -7.23 9.73
C ARG A 128 6.15 -6.21 9.70
N ASP A 129 7.16 -6.44 10.53
CA ASP A 129 8.28 -5.50 10.72
C ASP A 129 9.08 -5.18 9.45
N ALA A 130 9.13 -6.07 8.45
CA ALA A 130 9.75 -5.82 7.15
C ALA A 130 9.00 -4.79 6.28
N CYS A 131 7.81 -4.35 6.71
CA CYS A 131 6.95 -3.36 6.06
C CYS A 131 6.91 -2.06 6.88
N GLU A 132 8.06 -1.62 7.40
CA GLU A 132 8.15 -0.39 8.22
C GLU A 132 7.60 0.82 7.47
N ILE A 133 7.97 0.94 6.19
CA ILE A 133 7.42 1.90 5.24
C ILE A 133 6.81 1.10 4.10
N SER A 134 5.51 1.14 4.00
CA SER A 134 4.75 0.50 2.94
C SER A 134 4.28 1.52 1.91
N VAL A 135 4.22 1.11 0.66
CA VAL A 135 3.65 1.92 -0.43
C VAL A 135 2.66 1.05 -1.18
N THR A 136 1.42 1.49 -1.23
CA THR A 136 0.40 0.89 -2.10
C THR A 136 0.19 1.77 -3.31
N VAL A 137 0.29 1.21 -4.51
CA VAL A 137 0.10 1.92 -5.79
C VAL A 137 -1.10 1.34 -6.51
N HIS A 138 -2.06 2.19 -6.86
CA HIS A 138 -3.17 1.78 -7.70
C HIS A 138 -2.70 1.69 -9.15
N VAL A 139 -2.85 0.53 -9.76
CA VAL A 139 -2.45 0.26 -11.15
C VAL A 139 -3.61 0.50 -12.11
N GLY A 140 -4.76 -0.11 -11.83
CA GLY A 140 -5.93 0.01 -12.68
C GLY A 140 -7.13 -0.75 -12.13
N THR A 141 -8.29 -0.39 -12.64
CA THR A 141 -9.57 -1.01 -12.31
C THR A 141 -10.56 -0.78 -13.44
N ASN A 142 -11.54 -1.63 -13.55
CA ASN A 142 -12.75 -1.38 -14.32
C ASN A 142 -13.98 -1.19 -13.42
N LEU A 143 -13.73 -0.91 -12.13
CA LEU A 143 -14.77 -0.57 -11.18
C LEU A 143 -15.23 0.87 -11.43
N ASP A 144 -16.54 1.09 -11.50
CA ASP A 144 -17.12 2.43 -11.70
C ASP A 144 -17.09 3.25 -10.39
N ASP A 145 -17.18 2.58 -9.25
CA ASP A 145 -17.18 3.20 -7.92
C ASP A 145 -15.78 3.37 -7.34
N ASP A 146 -15.58 4.42 -6.55
CA ASP A 146 -14.38 4.58 -5.75
C ASP A 146 -14.32 3.52 -4.63
N TRP A 147 -13.17 2.87 -4.49
CA TRP A 147 -12.94 1.89 -3.43
C TRP A 147 -11.74 2.29 -2.56
N PRO A 148 -12.02 2.98 -1.43
CA PRO A 148 -10.97 3.57 -0.61
C PRO A 148 -10.18 2.52 0.16
N ILE A 149 -8.91 2.84 0.43
CA ILE A 149 -8.15 2.23 1.52
C ILE A 149 -8.33 3.06 2.78
N TRP A 150 -8.52 2.39 3.91
CA TRP A 150 -8.67 3.00 5.23
C TRP A 150 -7.39 2.85 6.04
N ILE A 151 -7.10 3.84 6.86
CA ILE A 151 -5.93 3.85 7.74
C ILE A 151 -6.24 4.57 9.05
N LYS A 152 -5.73 4.04 10.17
CA LYS A 152 -5.79 4.70 11.47
C LYS A 152 -4.77 5.81 11.56
N THR A 153 -5.19 6.96 12.08
CA THR A 153 -4.27 8.08 12.37
C THR A 153 -3.63 7.95 13.75
N PRO A 154 -2.55 8.69 14.02
CA PRO A 154 -1.66 8.43 15.15
C PRO A 154 -1.98 9.15 16.46
N ASP A 155 -3.14 9.72 16.62
CA ASP A 155 -3.41 10.58 17.80
C ASP A 155 -3.30 9.83 19.14
N GLU A 156 -3.53 8.52 19.11
CA GLU A 156 -3.34 7.63 20.24
C GLU A 156 -2.58 6.38 19.83
N TYR A 157 -1.87 5.79 20.76
CA TYR A 157 -1.11 4.58 20.55
C TYR A 157 -1.36 3.55 21.63
N SER A 158 -1.50 2.29 21.23
CA SER A 158 -1.47 1.15 22.13
C SER A 158 -0.39 0.14 21.73
N PRO A 159 0.17 -0.60 22.68
CA PRO A 159 1.16 -1.62 22.35
C PRO A 159 0.49 -2.78 21.58
N ARG A 160 1.03 -3.10 20.40
CA ARG A 160 0.73 -4.32 19.67
C ARG A 160 1.48 -5.51 20.28
N ASN A 161 2.73 -5.24 20.63
CA ASN A 161 3.62 -6.14 21.34
C ASN A 161 4.68 -5.31 22.08
N LYS A 162 5.65 -5.95 22.73
CA LYS A 162 6.71 -5.25 23.46
C LYS A 162 7.59 -4.34 22.61
N LYS A 163 7.58 -4.48 21.29
CA LYS A 163 8.46 -3.78 20.35
C LYS A 163 7.76 -2.74 19.47
N THR A 164 6.48 -2.91 19.23
CA THR A 164 5.72 -2.11 18.25
C THR A 164 4.44 -1.60 18.88
N THR A 165 4.19 -0.31 18.73
CA THR A 165 2.92 0.33 19.03
C THR A 165 2.10 0.47 17.75
N ILE A 166 0.78 0.47 17.88
CA ILE A 166 -0.15 0.73 16.79
C ILE A 166 -1.06 1.90 17.13
N SER A 167 -1.46 2.64 16.10
CA SER A 167 -2.40 3.74 16.25
C SER A 167 -3.79 3.22 16.64
N THR A 168 -4.41 3.91 17.58
CA THR A 168 -5.81 3.74 18.00
C THR A 168 -6.65 4.99 17.71
N GLY A 169 -6.07 5.98 17.04
CA GLY A 169 -6.72 7.22 16.66
C GLY A 169 -7.89 7.06 15.67
N ASP A 170 -8.14 8.09 14.87
CA ASP A 170 -9.27 8.14 13.94
C ASP A 170 -9.06 7.29 12.67
N ASP A 171 -10.14 6.99 11.98
CA ASP A 171 -10.14 6.28 10.71
C ASP A 171 -10.16 7.29 9.55
N HIS A 172 -9.13 7.29 8.72
CA HIS A 172 -9.10 8.06 7.48
C HIS A 172 -9.28 7.16 6.29
N SER A 173 -10.04 7.61 5.30
CA SER A 173 -10.16 6.93 4.00
C SER A 173 -9.41 7.68 2.92
N VAL A 174 -8.78 6.93 2.02
CA VAL A 174 -7.96 7.46 0.93
C VAL A 174 -8.41 6.83 -0.38
N ILE A 175 -8.79 7.66 -1.35
CA ILE A 175 -9.07 7.24 -2.72
C ILE A 175 -7.82 7.46 -3.57
N LEU A 176 -7.39 6.39 -4.25
CA LEU A 176 -6.26 6.42 -5.17
C LEU A 176 -6.78 6.24 -6.60
N LYS A 177 -6.35 7.09 -7.50
CA LYS A 177 -6.55 6.91 -8.94
C LYS A 177 -5.35 6.12 -9.52
N PRO A 178 -5.48 5.49 -10.70
CA PRO A 178 -4.36 4.81 -11.35
C PRO A 178 -3.12 5.70 -11.42
N GLY A 179 -1.98 5.17 -10.97
CA GLY A 179 -0.71 5.90 -10.84
C GLY A 179 -0.47 6.60 -9.51
N ASP A 180 -1.52 6.79 -8.68
CA ASP A 180 -1.35 7.31 -7.33
C ASP A 180 -0.79 6.26 -6.37
N GLY A 181 -0.08 6.73 -5.36
CA GLY A 181 0.38 5.88 -4.28
C GLY A 181 0.13 6.47 -2.90
N MET A 182 -0.12 5.62 -1.94
CA MET A 182 -0.13 5.96 -0.52
C MET A 182 1.10 5.34 0.15
N VAL A 183 1.94 6.19 0.73
CA VAL A 183 3.08 5.82 1.59
C VAL A 183 2.58 5.80 3.02
N TYR A 184 2.89 4.77 3.79
CA TYR A 184 2.43 4.69 5.19
C TYR A 184 3.36 3.86 6.08
N LYS A 185 3.29 4.10 7.38
CA LYS A 185 4.01 3.34 8.41
C LYS A 185 3.28 2.02 8.67
N GLY A 186 3.51 1.01 7.82
CA GLY A 186 2.74 -0.22 7.78
C GLY A 186 2.66 -0.98 9.11
N CYS A 187 3.76 -1.03 9.86
CA CYS A 187 3.80 -1.72 11.16
C CYS A 187 3.01 -1.01 12.28
N GLU A 188 2.76 0.31 12.13
CA GLU A 188 2.23 1.16 13.19
C GLU A 188 0.80 1.62 12.91
N ARG A 189 0.39 1.61 11.65
CA ARG A 189 -0.91 2.12 11.20
C ARG A 189 -1.79 0.95 10.77
N PRO A 190 -2.78 0.55 11.58
CA PRO A 190 -3.80 -0.38 11.11
C PRO A 190 -4.47 0.15 9.85
N HIS A 191 -4.57 -0.69 8.83
CA HIS A 191 -5.15 -0.33 7.56
C HIS A 191 -5.98 -1.48 7.01
N TRP A 192 -6.97 -1.16 6.15
CA TRP A 192 -7.93 -2.13 5.63
C TRP A 192 -8.65 -1.60 4.40
N ARG A 193 -9.39 -2.47 3.75
CA ARG A 193 -10.39 -2.14 2.74
C ARG A 193 -11.70 -2.86 3.07
N ASN A 194 -12.80 -2.14 3.03
CA ASN A 194 -14.12 -2.74 3.14
C ASN A 194 -14.40 -3.65 1.93
N PRO A 195 -15.42 -4.51 1.94
CA PRO A 195 -15.75 -5.34 0.79
C PRO A 195 -15.80 -4.52 -0.49
N MET A 196 -15.11 -5.03 -1.54
CA MET A 196 -15.04 -4.38 -2.83
C MET A 196 -16.45 -4.31 -3.45
N PRO A 197 -16.91 -3.12 -3.86
CA PRO A 197 -18.20 -2.99 -4.54
C PRO A 197 -18.14 -3.55 -5.96
N GLY A 198 -19.24 -3.51 -6.66
CA GLY A 198 -19.37 -3.98 -8.04
C GLY A 198 -19.86 -5.43 -8.12
N GLU A 199 -20.08 -5.86 -9.34
CA GLU A 199 -20.60 -7.18 -9.68
C GLU A 199 -19.87 -7.77 -10.88
N GLY A 200 -20.02 -9.07 -11.09
CA GLY A 200 -19.47 -9.76 -12.25
C GLY A 200 -18.07 -10.30 -12.04
N ARG A 201 -17.73 -11.30 -12.87
CA ARG A 201 -16.44 -12.02 -12.77
C ARG A 201 -15.25 -11.24 -13.33
N ASP A 202 -15.53 -10.27 -14.16
CA ASP A 202 -14.51 -9.50 -14.87
C ASP A 202 -14.18 -8.17 -14.18
N THR A 203 -14.95 -7.82 -13.12
CA THR A 203 -14.67 -6.62 -12.33
C THR A 203 -13.47 -6.88 -11.44
N TYR A 204 -12.50 -5.95 -11.46
CA TYR A 204 -11.26 -6.09 -10.73
C TYR A 204 -10.73 -4.75 -10.21
N TYR A 205 -9.88 -4.81 -9.20
CA TYR A 205 -9.03 -3.73 -8.73
C TYR A 205 -7.60 -4.23 -8.59
N HIS A 206 -6.68 -3.64 -9.35
CA HIS A 206 -5.27 -4.05 -9.38
C HIS A 206 -4.39 -3.05 -8.64
N GLN A 207 -3.58 -3.57 -7.74
CA GLN A 207 -2.70 -2.76 -6.90
C GLN A 207 -1.36 -3.48 -6.68
N ILE A 208 -0.29 -2.69 -6.55
CA ILE A 208 1.05 -3.17 -6.19
C ILE A 208 1.41 -2.66 -4.81
N PHE A 209 2.07 -3.50 -4.04
CA PHE A 209 2.60 -3.18 -2.72
C PHE A 209 4.12 -3.23 -2.78
N PHE A 210 4.76 -2.13 -2.36
CA PHE A 210 6.21 -2.03 -2.22
C PHE A 210 6.55 -1.79 -0.76
N HIS A 211 7.51 -2.55 -0.25
CA HIS A 211 7.87 -2.48 1.17
C HIS A 211 9.33 -2.10 1.35
N TYR A 212 9.57 -1.34 2.40
CA TYR A 212 10.87 -0.77 2.73
C TYR A 212 11.06 -0.72 4.24
N VAL A 213 12.34 -0.58 4.65
CA VAL A 213 12.73 -0.26 6.02
C VAL A 213 13.68 0.94 6.00
N LEU A 214 13.67 1.73 7.07
CA LEU A 214 14.60 2.85 7.23
C LEU A 214 16.03 2.33 7.37
N GLN A 215 17.00 2.93 6.64
CA GLN A 215 18.40 2.51 6.71
C GLN A 215 19.00 2.74 8.09
N ASP A 216 18.60 3.81 8.76
CA ASP A 216 19.03 4.20 10.09
C ASP A 216 18.04 3.77 11.19
N GLY A 217 17.04 2.94 10.83
CA GLY A 217 16.00 2.45 11.72
C GLY A 217 16.35 1.11 12.40
N ARG A 218 15.58 0.79 13.44
CA ARG A 218 15.72 -0.49 14.17
C ARG A 218 15.42 -1.71 13.32
N ARG A 219 14.71 -1.54 12.21
CA ARG A 219 14.28 -2.58 11.29
C ARG A 219 15.18 -2.73 10.06
N ALA A 220 16.33 -2.03 10.01
CA ALA A 220 17.27 -2.10 8.88
C ALA A 220 17.77 -3.53 8.57
N HIS A 221 17.75 -4.43 9.56
CA HIS A 221 18.14 -5.83 9.37
C HIS A 221 17.18 -6.64 8.49
N TYR A 222 15.94 -6.16 8.26
CA TYR A 222 15.01 -6.75 7.29
C TYR A 222 15.29 -6.36 5.84
N ALA A 223 16.34 -5.57 5.59
CA ALA A 223 16.75 -5.23 4.23
C ALA A 223 16.80 -6.49 3.33
N TRP A 224 16.20 -6.38 2.12
CA TRP A 224 16.11 -7.47 1.14
C TRP A 224 15.31 -8.69 1.62
N ASP A 225 14.34 -8.44 2.51
CA ASP A 225 13.46 -9.45 3.12
C ASP A 225 14.21 -10.64 3.76
N ARG A 226 15.35 -10.34 4.36
CA ARG A 226 16.05 -11.35 5.14
C ARG A 226 15.20 -11.69 6.36
N SER A 227 14.50 -12.82 6.28
CA SER A 227 13.88 -13.44 7.45
C SER A 227 14.99 -14.00 8.34
N GLN A 228 15.03 -13.58 9.59
CA GLN A 228 15.80 -14.27 10.63
C GLN A 228 14.93 -15.34 11.28
#